data_022d0aaf864e8d49fd425aab425d517b
#
_entry.id   022d0aaf864e8d49fd425aab425d517b
#
_cell.length_a   1.000
_cell.length_b   1.000
_cell.length_c   1.000
_cell.angle_alpha   90.00
_cell.angle_beta   90.00
_cell.angle_gamma   90.00
#
_symmetry.space_group_name_H-M   'P 1'
#
loop_
_entity.id
_entity.type
_entity.pdbx_description
1 polymer ?
#
loop_
_entity_poly.entity_id
_entity_poly.type
_entity_poly.pdbx_seq_one_letter_code
_entity_poly.pdbx_strand_id
1 'polypeptide(L)'
;MADCAVLLTTKALSRTLAVVRRLSTIDGLRCSFWGKTLTVYQLPGIVTSTLSQRVEEQLREAILLGQLPPGQRLIEEQLAREFGVSRAPVREALQRLAHEGFVRVRPRHGYIVQPLTATMVEELFDLRLALEPPVFRTVAEAFTEELARELDEILQRMDGAASRRDWASLVQADAAFHAAIAVASRRPITAQLLRQLETLIARTVIWLGSIYPDPQLLVQEHSHLLAVLTSGKPERAEAAIRNHLLDARTKLLALFEETSPVVPTQV
;
A
#
# COMPACT_ATOMS: atom_id res chain seq x y z
N MET A 1 37.26 -10.04 -34.97
CA MET A 1 37.40 -10.04 -33.51
C MET A 1 37.90 -8.65 -33.11
N ALA A 2 37.02 -7.80 -32.65
CA ALA A 2 37.39 -6.47 -32.18
C ALA A 2 36.98 -6.40 -30.71
N ASP A 3 37.96 -6.43 -29.82
CA ASP A 3 37.80 -6.20 -28.40
C ASP A 3 37.47 -4.72 -28.16
N CYS A 4 36.27 -4.45 -27.70
CA CYS A 4 35.87 -3.11 -27.27
C CYS A 4 35.93 -3.05 -25.75
N ALA A 5 37.08 -2.65 -25.21
CA ALA A 5 37.24 -2.36 -23.77
C ALA A 5 36.80 -0.93 -23.53
N VAL A 6 35.64 -0.75 -22.88
CA VAL A 6 35.13 0.56 -22.47
C VAL A 6 35.33 0.72 -20.96
N LEU A 7 36.22 1.62 -20.58
CA LEU A 7 36.40 2.11 -19.18
C LEU A 7 35.29 3.11 -18.90
N LEU A 8 34.41 2.77 -17.97
CA LEU A 8 33.27 3.62 -17.54
C LEU A 8 33.53 4.22 -16.15
N THR A 9 33.60 5.53 -16.08
CA THR A 9 33.46 6.31 -14.85
C THR A 9 31.99 6.52 -14.51
N THR A 10 31.70 6.73 -13.23
CA THR A 10 30.33 6.77 -12.64
C THR A 10 29.31 7.72 -13.31
N LYS A 11 29.73 8.61 -14.17
CA LYS A 11 28.87 9.52 -14.95
C LYS A 11 28.30 8.93 -16.26
N ALA A 12 28.74 7.73 -16.64
CA ALA A 12 28.39 7.09 -17.92
C ALA A 12 27.23 6.10 -17.81
N LEU A 13 26.76 5.73 -16.63
CA LEU A 13 25.73 4.70 -16.44
C LEU A 13 24.38 5.04 -17.10
N SER A 14 23.95 6.31 -17.10
CA SER A 14 22.69 6.71 -17.72
C SER A 14 22.74 6.71 -19.26
N ARG A 15 23.91 6.97 -19.86
CA ARG A 15 24.12 6.93 -21.32
C ARG A 15 24.32 5.50 -21.83
N THR A 16 24.86 4.61 -21.03
CA THR A 16 25.10 3.20 -21.39
C THR A 16 23.79 2.41 -21.51
N LEU A 17 22.77 2.70 -20.66
CA LEU A 17 21.43 2.11 -20.79
C LEU A 17 20.75 2.47 -22.12
N ALA A 18 21.00 3.68 -22.65
CA ALA A 18 20.43 4.11 -23.92
C ALA A 18 21.15 3.43 -25.12
N VAL A 19 22.45 3.14 -25.00
CA VAL A 19 23.22 2.43 -26.02
C VAL A 19 22.88 0.94 -26.05
N VAL A 20 22.70 0.30 -24.88
CA VAL A 20 22.26 -1.10 -24.77
C VAL A 20 20.87 -1.29 -25.37
N ARG A 21 19.95 -0.31 -25.20
CA ARG A 21 18.62 -0.35 -25.85
C ARG A 21 18.67 -0.26 -27.38
N ARG A 22 19.70 0.36 -27.98
CA ARG A 22 19.88 0.43 -29.45
C ARG A 22 20.60 -0.77 -30.05
N LEU A 23 21.31 -1.56 -29.25
CA LEU A 23 22.03 -2.75 -29.70
C LEU A 23 21.21 -4.04 -29.58
N SER A 24 20.00 -3.98 -29.06
CA SER A 24 19.09 -5.14 -28.91
C SER A 24 18.50 -5.68 -30.21
N THR A 25 18.94 -5.15 -31.37
CA THR A 25 18.50 -5.61 -32.70
C THR A 25 19.53 -6.47 -33.44
N ILE A 26 20.62 -6.85 -32.76
CA ILE A 26 21.64 -7.70 -33.38
C ILE A 26 21.76 -9.01 -32.63
N ASP A 27 21.32 -10.09 -33.26
CA ASP A 27 21.44 -11.46 -32.73
C ASP A 27 22.91 -11.79 -32.38
N GLY A 28 23.14 -12.23 -31.15
CA GLY A 28 24.33 -12.96 -30.75
C GLY A 28 25.50 -12.21 -30.11
N LEU A 29 25.30 -10.98 -29.58
CA LEU A 29 26.37 -10.25 -28.88
C LEU A 29 26.59 -10.79 -27.44
N ARG A 30 27.76 -11.43 -27.24
CA ARG A 30 28.30 -11.77 -25.92
C ARG A 30 29.16 -10.62 -25.43
N CYS A 31 28.73 -9.88 -24.43
CA CYS A 31 29.58 -8.90 -23.74
C CYS A 31 30.22 -9.54 -22.51
N SER A 32 31.54 -9.58 -22.47
CA SER A 32 32.29 -10.02 -21.28
C SER A 32 32.79 -8.81 -20.52
N PHE A 33 32.45 -8.73 -19.20
CA PHE A 33 32.97 -7.73 -18.30
C PHE A 33 33.61 -8.42 -17.10
N TRP A 34 34.88 -8.11 -16.85
CA TRP A 34 35.68 -8.75 -15.79
C TRP A 34 35.75 -10.29 -15.89
N GLY A 35 35.92 -10.84 -17.10
CA GLY A 35 36.04 -12.28 -17.30
C GLY A 35 34.80 -13.12 -17.03
N LYS A 36 33.62 -12.49 -16.80
CA LYS A 36 32.34 -13.17 -16.68
C LYS A 36 31.47 -12.89 -17.88
N THR A 37 30.93 -13.94 -18.50
CA THR A 37 29.95 -13.83 -19.58
C THR A 37 28.61 -13.39 -18.98
N LEU A 38 28.15 -12.19 -19.34
CA LEU A 38 26.80 -11.74 -18.97
C LEU A 38 25.80 -12.37 -19.93
N THR A 39 24.94 -13.22 -19.45
CA THR A 39 23.83 -13.73 -20.23
C THR A 39 22.72 -12.69 -20.21
N VAL A 40 22.46 -12.07 -21.37
CA VAL A 40 21.30 -11.17 -21.53
C VAL A 40 20.09 -12.05 -21.84
N TYR A 41 19.16 -12.12 -20.88
CA TYR A 41 17.87 -12.77 -21.10
C TYR A 41 16.96 -11.80 -21.85
N GLN A 42 16.58 -12.14 -23.07
CA GLN A 42 15.45 -11.49 -23.75
C GLN A 42 14.17 -12.11 -23.23
N LEU A 43 13.60 -11.53 -22.19
CA LEU A 43 12.28 -11.94 -21.71
C LEU A 43 11.23 -11.19 -22.53
N PRO A 44 10.26 -11.89 -23.13
CA PRO A 44 9.13 -11.24 -23.79
C PRO A 44 8.39 -10.41 -22.76
N GLY A 45 8.00 -9.19 -23.14
CA GLY A 45 7.25 -8.31 -22.26
C GLY A 45 5.91 -8.95 -21.86
N ILE A 46 5.71 -9.18 -20.57
CA ILE A 46 4.41 -9.59 -20.05
C ILE A 46 3.56 -8.33 -19.99
N VAL A 47 2.65 -8.18 -20.93
CA VAL A 47 1.71 -7.06 -20.93
C VAL A 47 0.32 -7.64 -21.06
N THR A 48 -0.29 -7.96 -19.91
CA THR A 48 -1.76 -7.89 -19.65
C THR A 48 -2.01 -8.39 -18.23
N SER A 49 -2.86 -7.70 -17.46
CA SER A 49 -3.36 -8.23 -16.19
C SER A 49 -3.98 -9.60 -16.44
N THR A 50 -3.51 -10.61 -15.71
CA THR A 50 -4.06 -11.96 -15.81
C THR A 50 -5.49 -11.97 -15.27
N LEU A 51 -6.27 -12.95 -15.71
CA LEU A 51 -7.65 -13.11 -15.20
C LEU A 51 -7.68 -13.26 -13.67
N SER A 52 -6.66 -13.91 -13.10
CA SER A 52 -6.53 -14.04 -11.64
C SER A 52 -6.21 -12.72 -10.94
N GLN A 53 -5.45 -11.81 -11.57
CA GLN A 53 -5.23 -10.46 -11.04
C GLN A 53 -6.51 -9.63 -11.04
N ARG A 54 -7.30 -9.69 -12.11
CA ARG A 54 -8.59 -9.00 -12.17
C ARG A 54 -9.59 -9.50 -11.13
N VAL A 55 -9.65 -10.82 -10.92
CA VAL A 55 -10.48 -11.42 -9.86
C VAL A 55 -10.01 -10.98 -8.48
N GLU A 56 -8.69 -10.93 -8.25
CA GLU A 56 -8.08 -10.47 -7.01
C GLU A 56 -8.44 -9.01 -6.71
N GLU A 57 -8.29 -8.12 -7.70
CA GLU A 57 -8.64 -6.69 -7.58
C GLU A 57 -10.12 -6.51 -7.22
N GLN A 58 -11.03 -7.20 -7.89
CA GLN A 58 -12.46 -7.13 -7.59
C GLN A 58 -12.82 -7.69 -6.22
N LEU A 59 -12.21 -8.79 -5.80
CA LEU A 59 -12.42 -9.35 -4.45
C LEU A 59 -11.85 -8.41 -3.37
N ARG A 60 -10.66 -7.83 -3.60
CA ARG A 60 -10.05 -6.86 -2.70
C ARG A 60 -10.96 -5.64 -2.52
N GLU A 61 -11.45 -5.09 -3.63
CA GLU A 61 -12.37 -3.95 -3.61
C GLU A 61 -13.68 -4.30 -2.87
N ALA A 62 -14.28 -5.46 -3.16
CA ALA A 62 -15.51 -5.90 -2.50
C ALA A 62 -15.32 -6.09 -0.96
N ILE A 63 -14.15 -6.57 -0.52
CA ILE A 63 -13.82 -6.69 0.90
C ILE A 63 -13.64 -5.29 1.52
N LEU A 64 -12.91 -4.41 0.84
CA LEU A 64 -12.67 -3.05 1.30
C LEU A 64 -13.96 -2.24 1.40
N LEU A 65 -14.87 -2.38 0.45
CA LEU A 65 -16.18 -1.71 0.45
C LEU A 65 -17.23 -2.37 1.38
N GLY A 66 -16.85 -3.43 2.10
CA GLY A 66 -17.76 -4.15 3.00
C GLY A 66 -18.84 -4.99 2.31
N GLN A 67 -18.80 -5.11 0.98
CA GLN A 67 -19.69 -5.99 0.20
C GLN A 67 -19.46 -7.46 0.54
N LEU A 68 -18.21 -7.80 0.89
CA LEU A 68 -17.82 -9.07 1.48
C LEU A 68 -17.42 -8.80 2.94
N PRO A 69 -18.35 -8.90 3.90
CA PRO A 69 -18.10 -8.52 5.28
C PRO A 69 -17.11 -9.47 5.99
N PRO A 70 -16.47 -8.99 7.07
CA PRO A 70 -15.60 -9.80 7.90
C PRO A 70 -16.28 -11.10 8.35
N GLY A 71 -15.55 -12.22 8.28
CA GLY A 71 -16.05 -13.54 8.63
C GLY A 71 -16.86 -14.24 7.53
N GLN A 72 -17.20 -13.53 6.45
CA GLN A 72 -17.91 -14.15 5.32
C GLN A 72 -17.08 -15.28 4.71
N ARG A 73 -17.74 -16.39 4.45
CA ARG A 73 -17.15 -17.54 3.77
C ARG A 73 -17.11 -17.29 2.27
N LEU A 74 -15.93 -17.52 1.68
CA LEU A 74 -15.68 -17.41 0.25
C LEU A 74 -15.47 -18.84 -0.31
N ILE A 75 -16.33 -19.22 -1.25
CA ILE A 75 -16.33 -20.54 -1.86
C ILE A 75 -15.86 -20.40 -3.31
N GLU A 76 -14.72 -21.03 -3.65
CA GLU A 76 -14.11 -20.94 -4.99
C GLU A 76 -15.10 -21.21 -6.13
N GLU A 77 -15.95 -22.23 -5.98
CA GLU A 77 -16.92 -22.61 -7.01
C GLU A 77 -18.02 -21.57 -7.21
N GLN A 78 -18.50 -20.96 -6.12
CA GLN A 78 -19.51 -19.90 -6.18
C GLN A 78 -18.93 -18.67 -6.86
N LEU A 79 -17.76 -18.20 -6.41
CA LEU A 79 -17.07 -17.05 -6.99
C LEU A 79 -16.72 -17.29 -8.47
N ALA A 80 -16.31 -18.50 -8.84
CA ALA A 80 -16.03 -18.83 -10.23
C ALA A 80 -17.27 -18.70 -11.13
N ARG A 81 -18.45 -19.08 -10.63
CA ARG A 81 -19.73 -18.88 -11.33
C ARG A 81 -20.11 -17.39 -11.43
N GLU A 82 -19.95 -16.63 -10.35
CA GLU A 82 -20.27 -15.19 -10.29
C GLU A 82 -19.39 -14.38 -11.25
N PHE A 83 -18.09 -14.69 -11.29
CA PHE A 83 -17.14 -14.03 -12.20
C PHE A 83 -17.17 -14.58 -13.65
N GLY A 84 -17.88 -15.67 -13.91
CA GLY A 84 -17.91 -16.30 -15.23
C GLY A 84 -16.54 -16.90 -15.65
N VAL A 85 -15.76 -17.40 -14.71
CA VAL A 85 -14.41 -17.93 -14.93
C VAL A 85 -14.27 -19.35 -14.39
N SER A 86 -13.16 -20.03 -14.70
CA SER A 86 -12.83 -21.33 -14.09
C SER A 86 -12.38 -21.15 -12.63
N ARG A 87 -12.33 -22.24 -11.86
CA ARG A 87 -11.91 -22.20 -10.45
C ARG A 87 -10.43 -21.84 -10.24
N ALA A 88 -9.57 -22.10 -11.23
CA ALA A 88 -8.13 -21.87 -11.11
C ALA A 88 -7.77 -20.39 -10.84
N PRO A 89 -8.19 -19.40 -11.65
CA PRO A 89 -7.89 -17.99 -11.40
C PRO A 89 -8.49 -17.48 -10.07
N VAL A 90 -9.63 -17.99 -9.63
CA VAL A 90 -10.22 -17.63 -8.33
C VAL A 90 -9.37 -18.16 -7.19
N ARG A 91 -8.89 -19.39 -7.27
CA ARG A 91 -8.00 -19.99 -6.26
C ARG A 91 -6.70 -19.22 -6.15
N GLU A 92 -6.07 -18.87 -7.29
CA GLU A 92 -4.85 -18.05 -7.30
C GLU A 92 -5.07 -16.67 -6.67
N ALA A 93 -6.18 -16.02 -6.98
CA ALA A 93 -6.57 -14.74 -6.40
C ALA A 93 -6.74 -14.85 -4.88
N LEU A 94 -7.50 -15.85 -4.40
CA LEU A 94 -7.72 -16.08 -2.98
C LEU A 94 -6.44 -16.44 -2.23
N GLN A 95 -5.51 -17.18 -2.85
CA GLN A 95 -4.19 -17.46 -2.27
C GLN A 95 -3.36 -16.18 -2.08
N ARG A 96 -3.34 -15.28 -3.08
CA ARG A 96 -2.66 -13.99 -2.96
C ARG A 96 -3.32 -13.12 -1.89
N LEU A 97 -4.64 -13.01 -1.89
CA LEU A 97 -5.39 -12.30 -0.85
C LEU A 97 -5.17 -12.88 0.56
N ALA A 98 -4.94 -14.19 0.66
CA ALA A 98 -4.58 -14.83 1.94
C ALA A 98 -3.15 -14.48 2.38
N HIS A 99 -2.21 -14.40 1.44
CA HIS A 99 -0.85 -13.94 1.72
C HIS A 99 -0.82 -12.48 2.17
N GLU A 100 -1.72 -11.65 1.63
CA GLU A 100 -1.87 -10.24 1.99
C GLU A 100 -2.73 -10.01 3.24
N GLY A 101 -3.33 -11.07 3.83
CA GLY A 101 -4.14 -10.97 5.04
C GLY A 101 -5.57 -10.46 4.85
N PHE A 102 -6.09 -10.35 3.61
CA PHE A 102 -7.49 -10.03 3.36
C PHE A 102 -8.43 -11.18 3.72
N VAL A 103 -7.99 -12.39 3.44
CA VAL A 103 -8.73 -13.62 3.74
C VAL A 103 -7.82 -14.59 4.46
N ARG A 104 -8.40 -15.57 5.14
CA ARG A 104 -7.65 -16.69 5.72
C ARG A 104 -8.20 -18.02 5.23
N VAL A 105 -7.31 -19.00 5.07
CA VAL A 105 -7.68 -20.37 4.75
C VAL A 105 -8.33 -21.00 5.97
N ARG A 106 -9.49 -21.65 5.78
CA ARG A 106 -10.08 -22.54 6.76
C ARG A 106 -10.00 -23.97 6.24
N PRO A 107 -9.28 -24.87 6.91
CA PRO A 107 -9.18 -26.27 6.48
C PRO A 107 -10.57 -26.86 6.24
N ARG A 108 -10.78 -27.48 5.07
CA ARG A 108 -12.05 -28.10 4.61
C ARG A 108 -13.22 -27.13 4.40
N HIS A 109 -13.05 -25.82 4.65
CA HIS A 109 -14.11 -24.82 4.56
C HIS A 109 -13.84 -23.67 3.57
N GLY A 110 -12.72 -23.75 2.82
CA GLY A 110 -12.33 -22.73 1.84
C GLY A 110 -11.67 -21.50 2.51
N TYR A 111 -12.09 -20.33 2.11
CA TYR A 111 -11.56 -19.06 2.61
C TYR A 111 -12.64 -18.31 3.40
N ILE A 112 -12.21 -17.48 4.32
CA ILE A 112 -13.09 -16.52 4.99
C ILE A 112 -12.42 -15.13 4.96
N VAL A 113 -13.23 -14.08 4.83
CA VAL A 113 -12.76 -12.71 4.96
C VAL A 113 -12.19 -12.52 6.37
N GLN A 114 -10.94 -12.07 6.45
CA GLN A 114 -10.26 -11.90 7.73
C GLN A 114 -10.92 -10.76 8.52
N PRO A 115 -11.44 -11.00 9.74
CA PRO A 115 -11.93 -9.92 10.57
C PRO A 115 -10.78 -9.02 11.02
N LEU A 116 -11.05 -7.73 11.14
CA LEU A 116 -10.19 -6.83 11.88
C LEU A 116 -10.51 -7.01 13.36
N THR A 117 -9.50 -7.11 14.21
CA THR A 117 -9.67 -7.26 15.67
C THR A 117 -9.02 -6.09 16.40
N ALA A 118 -9.44 -5.80 17.62
CA ALA A 118 -8.81 -4.77 18.47
C ALA A 118 -7.29 -5.00 18.58
N THR A 119 -6.87 -6.23 18.85
CA THR A 119 -5.44 -6.59 18.93
C THR A 119 -4.70 -6.29 17.64
N MET A 120 -5.29 -6.58 16.46
CA MET A 120 -4.64 -6.24 15.17
C MET A 120 -4.53 -4.73 14.97
N VAL A 121 -5.51 -3.95 15.43
CA VAL A 121 -5.45 -2.49 15.40
C VAL A 121 -4.35 -1.99 16.33
N GLU A 122 -4.28 -2.49 17.55
CA GLU A 122 -3.23 -2.13 18.50
C GLU A 122 -1.83 -2.40 17.95
N GLU A 123 -1.56 -3.62 17.49
CA GLU A 123 -0.28 -4.01 16.90
C GLU A 123 0.07 -3.17 15.66
N LEU A 124 -0.90 -2.91 14.78
CA LEU A 124 -0.68 -2.08 13.60
C LEU A 124 -0.26 -0.66 13.99
N PHE A 125 -0.96 -0.05 14.93
CA PHE A 125 -0.64 1.32 15.34
C PHE A 125 0.66 1.38 16.16
N ASP A 126 1.01 0.37 16.93
CA ASP A 126 2.32 0.28 17.58
C ASP A 126 3.46 0.25 16.54
N LEU A 127 3.30 -0.52 15.45
CA LEU A 127 4.26 -0.52 14.34
C LEU A 127 4.31 0.84 13.62
N ARG A 128 3.17 1.45 13.32
CA ARG A 128 3.10 2.77 12.70
C ARG A 128 3.76 3.84 13.58
N LEU A 129 3.49 3.84 14.88
CA LEU A 129 4.09 4.76 15.86
C LEU A 129 5.60 4.57 16.00
N ALA A 130 6.13 3.38 15.74
CA ALA A 130 7.56 3.14 15.73
C ALA A 130 8.22 3.57 14.40
N LEU A 131 7.52 3.49 13.27
CA LEU A 131 8.09 3.67 11.94
C LEU A 131 7.86 5.08 11.37
N GLU A 132 6.66 5.64 11.49
CA GLU A 132 6.29 6.88 10.82
C GLU A 132 6.86 8.17 11.46
N PRO A 133 6.88 8.33 12.80
CA PRO A 133 7.42 9.56 13.40
C PRO A 133 8.88 9.87 13.00
N PRO A 134 9.82 8.91 13.01
CA PRO A 134 11.19 9.15 12.51
C PRO A 134 11.25 9.47 11.01
N VAL A 135 10.30 8.95 10.21
CA VAL A 135 10.17 9.26 8.77
C VAL A 135 9.78 10.72 8.60
N PHE A 136 8.71 11.18 9.28
CA PHE A 136 8.23 12.55 9.22
C PHE A 136 9.28 13.55 9.69
N ARG A 137 10.00 13.22 10.77
CA ARG A 137 11.14 14.00 11.23
C ARG A 137 12.19 14.19 10.14
N THR A 138 12.65 13.07 9.54
CA THR A 138 13.67 13.09 8.48
C THR A 138 13.22 13.89 7.27
N VAL A 139 11.96 13.76 6.86
CA VAL A 139 11.40 14.48 5.72
C VAL A 139 11.32 15.97 6.00
N ALA A 140 10.92 16.40 7.20
CA ALA A 140 10.87 17.80 7.59
C ALA A 140 12.25 18.47 7.58
N GLU A 141 13.34 17.72 7.87
CA GLU A 141 14.73 18.23 7.82
C GLU A 141 15.19 18.55 6.38
N ALA A 142 14.63 17.85 5.38
CA ALA A 142 15.04 17.95 3.97
C ALA A 142 13.81 18.08 3.03
N PHE A 143 12.79 18.81 3.47
CA PHE A 143 11.55 18.99 2.71
C PHE A 143 11.81 19.73 1.40
N THR A 144 11.23 19.24 0.30
CA THR A 144 11.44 19.82 -1.03
C THR A 144 10.13 20.34 -1.62
N GLU A 145 10.23 21.32 -2.52
CA GLU A 145 9.06 21.84 -3.26
C GLU A 145 8.44 20.77 -4.18
N GLU A 146 9.22 19.79 -4.65
CA GLU A 146 8.70 18.67 -5.44
C GLU A 146 7.78 17.79 -4.60
N LEU A 147 8.22 17.45 -3.39
CA LEU A 147 7.37 16.70 -2.47
C LEU A 147 6.14 17.49 -2.06
N ALA A 148 6.27 18.82 -1.85
CA ALA A 148 5.12 19.67 -1.53
C ALA A 148 4.04 19.58 -2.62
N ARG A 149 4.43 19.68 -3.89
CA ARG A 149 3.52 19.58 -5.04
C ARG A 149 2.89 18.18 -5.13
N GLU A 150 3.69 17.14 -4.97
CA GLU A 150 3.18 15.76 -4.98
C GLU A 150 2.13 15.53 -3.88
N LEU A 151 2.40 15.97 -2.65
CA LEU A 151 1.48 15.85 -1.53
C LEU A 151 0.22 16.71 -1.71
N ASP A 152 0.34 17.90 -2.29
CA ASP A 152 -0.81 18.75 -2.60
C ASP A 152 -1.72 18.13 -3.66
N GLU A 153 -1.16 17.53 -4.72
CA GLU A 153 -1.92 16.78 -5.72
C GLU A 153 -2.64 15.56 -5.09
N ILE A 154 -2.03 14.92 -4.11
CA ILE A 154 -2.66 13.82 -3.37
C ILE A 154 -3.82 14.35 -2.52
N LEU A 155 -3.63 15.48 -1.81
CA LEU A 155 -4.69 16.11 -1.03
C LEU A 155 -5.87 16.55 -1.89
N GLN A 156 -5.64 17.07 -3.09
CA GLN A 156 -6.71 17.38 -4.04
C GLN A 156 -7.51 16.13 -4.44
N ARG A 157 -6.84 14.99 -4.62
CA ARG A 157 -7.54 13.71 -4.87
C ARG A 157 -8.33 13.25 -3.65
N MET A 158 -7.80 13.42 -2.43
CA MET A 158 -8.52 13.14 -1.19
C MET A 158 -9.78 14.01 -1.08
N ASP A 159 -9.65 15.31 -1.32
CA ASP A 159 -10.77 16.26 -1.27
C ASP A 159 -11.87 15.91 -2.28
N GLY A 160 -11.49 15.61 -3.52
CA GLY A 160 -12.41 15.15 -4.54
C GLY A 160 -13.12 13.84 -4.18
N ALA A 161 -12.42 12.88 -3.57
CA ALA A 161 -13.00 11.64 -3.11
C ALA A 161 -13.95 11.86 -1.91
N ALA A 162 -13.54 12.68 -0.94
CA ALA A 162 -14.33 13.04 0.23
C ALA A 162 -15.63 13.74 -0.17
N SER A 163 -15.58 14.71 -1.10
CA SER A 163 -16.74 15.43 -1.63
C SER A 163 -17.78 14.50 -2.28
N ARG A 164 -17.34 13.41 -2.88
CA ARG A 164 -18.21 12.39 -3.47
C ARG A 164 -18.58 11.26 -2.50
N ARG A 165 -18.06 11.28 -1.28
CA ARG A 165 -18.13 10.17 -0.31
C ARG A 165 -17.60 8.84 -0.88
N ASP A 166 -16.60 8.91 -1.75
CA ASP A 166 -15.94 7.76 -2.37
C ASP A 166 -14.81 7.28 -1.45
N TRP A 167 -15.18 6.42 -0.50
CA TRP A 167 -14.25 5.90 0.50
C TRP A 167 -13.13 5.06 -0.11
N ALA A 168 -13.38 4.35 -1.21
CA ALA A 168 -12.35 3.56 -1.88
C ALA A 168 -11.22 4.45 -2.43
N SER A 169 -11.59 5.52 -3.16
CA SER A 169 -10.62 6.50 -3.66
C SER A 169 -9.95 7.29 -2.53
N LEU A 170 -10.68 7.59 -1.45
CA LEU A 170 -10.14 8.30 -0.29
C LEU A 170 -9.05 7.49 0.41
N VAL A 171 -9.28 6.19 0.64
CA VAL A 171 -8.30 5.26 1.23
C VAL A 171 -7.05 5.12 0.35
N GLN A 172 -7.24 5.04 -0.98
CA GLN A 172 -6.09 4.99 -1.90
C GLN A 172 -5.25 6.26 -1.84
N ALA A 173 -5.89 7.42 -1.73
CA ALA A 173 -5.18 8.69 -1.62
C ALA A 173 -4.50 8.87 -0.26
N ASP A 174 -5.12 8.41 0.84
CA ASP A 174 -4.51 8.33 2.18
C ASP A 174 -3.23 7.49 2.16
N ALA A 175 -3.30 6.27 1.63
CA ALA A 175 -2.15 5.39 1.48
C ALA A 175 -1.04 6.03 0.63
N ALA A 176 -1.40 6.71 -0.47
CA ALA A 176 -0.45 7.41 -1.34
C ALA A 176 0.27 8.55 -0.60
N PHE A 177 -0.44 9.30 0.27
CA PHE A 177 0.13 10.38 1.06
C PHE A 177 1.24 9.88 2.00
N HIS A 178 0.96 8.86 2.79
CA HIS A 178 1.94 8.25 3.70
C HIS A 178 3.09 7.58 2.94
N ALA A 179 2.81 6.92 1.81
CA ALA A 179 3.82 6.27 0.99
C ALA A 179 4.79 7.28 0.35
N ALA A 180 4.30 8.42 -0.17
CA ALA A 180 5.14 9.49 -0.73
C ALA A 180 6.14 10.02 0.32
N ILE A 181 5.67 10.27 1.55
CA ILE A 181 6.51 10.72 2.66
C ILE A 181 7.53 9.62 3.03
N ALA A 182 7.11 8.36 3.09
CA ALA A 182 8.01 7.25 3.39
C ALA A 182 9.14 7.11 2.36
N VAL A 183 8.84 7.28 1.07
CA VAL A 183 9.83 7.27 -0.02
C VAL A 183 10.76 8.46 0.07
N ALA A 184 10.23 9.67 0.30
CA ALA A 184 11.00 10.91 0.42
C ALA A 184 11.99 10.88 1.60
N SER A 185 11.72 10.11 2.64
CA SER A 185 12.62 9.95 3.79
C SER A 185 13.96 9.30 3.45
N ARG A 186 14.11 8.70 2.26
CA ARG A 186 15.29 7.92 1.83
C ARG A 186 15.65 6.77 2.78
N ARG A 187 14.66 6.21 3.47
CA ARG A 187 14.77 5.05 4.37
C ARG A 187 14.12 3.82 3.70
N PRO A 188 14.81 3.14 2.78
CA PRO A 188 14.19 2.14 1.88
C PRO A 188 13.62 0.94 2.65
N ILE A 189 14.25 0.50 3.73
CA ILE A 189 13.76 -0.61 4.56
C ILE A 189 12.46 -0.20 5.27
N THR A 190 12.43 1.00 5.87
CA THR A 190 11.22 1.53 6.54
C THR A 190 10.07 1.71 5.56
N ALA A 191 10.33 2.29 4.39
CA ALA A 191 9.33 2.45 3.33
C ALA A 191 8.79 1.08 2.84
N GLN A 192 9.64 0.06 2.76
CA GLN A 192 9.20 -1.29 2.40
C GLN A 192 8.31 -1.91 3.48
N LEU A 193 8.65 -1.76 4.77
CA LEU A 193 7.84 -2.26 5.88
C LEU A 193 6.47 -1.56 5.93
N LEU A 194 6.43 -0.23 5.81
CA LEU A 194 5.17 0.53 5.74
C LEU A 194 4.28 0.05 4.59
N ARG A 195 4.86 -0.18 3.42
CA ARG A 195 4.14 -0.74 2.26
C ARG A 195 3.56 -2.13 2.53
N GLN A 196 4.23 -2.98 3.31
CA GLN A 196 3.67 -4.27 3.73
C GLN A 196 2.46 -4.13 4.67
N LEU A 197 2.36 -3.01 5.39
CA LEU A 197 1.22 -2.71 6.26
C LEU A 197 0.04 -2.04 5.52
N GLU A 198 0.21 -1.58 4.27
CA GLU A 198 -0.80 -0.80 3.52
C GLU A 198 -2.18 -1.47 3.52
N THR A 199 -2.24 -2.79 3.35
CA THR A 199 -3.51 -3.54 3.36
C THR A 199 -4.25 -3.39 4.69
N LEU A 200 -3.54 -3.53 5.81
CA LEU A 200 -4.14 -3.38 7.14
C LEU A 200 -4.53 -1.92 7.40
N ILE A 201 -3.67 -0.97 6.99
CA ILE A 201 -3.95 0.46 7.09
C ILE A 201 -5.22 0.80 6.30
N ALA A 202 -5.32 0.38 5.04
CA ALA A 202 -6.49 0.62 4.20
C ALA A 202 -7.78 0.11 4.85
N ARG A 203 -7.75 -1.08 5.46
CA ARG A 203 -8.90 -1.63 6.19
C ARG A 203 -9.27 -0.79 7.41
N THR A 204 -8.30 -0.25 8.15
CA THR A 204 -8.57 0.62 9.30
C THR A 204 -9.18 1.95 8.86
N VAL A 205 -8.71 2.54 7.76
CA VAL A 205 -9.25 3.81 7.22
C VAL A 205 -10.71 3.65 6.77
N ILE A 206 -11.08 2.52 6.15
CA ILE A 206 -12.48 2.24 5.80
C ILE A 206 -13.36 2.12 7.06
N TRP A 207 -12.86 1.48 8.10
CA TRP A 207 -13.58 1.39 9.37
C TRP A 207 -13.71 2.74 10.06
N LEU A 208 -12.67 3.58 10.01
CA LEU A 208 -12.76 4.97 10.42
C LEU A 208 -13.87 5.71 9.66
N GLY A 209 -14.04 5.40 8.37
CA GLY A 209 -15.13 5.94 7.56
C GLY A 209 -16.54 5.69 8.11
N SER A 210 -16.74 4.63 8.88
CA SER A 210 -18.01 4.37 9.56
C SER A 210 -18.24 5.28 10.78
N ILE A 211 -17.17 5.86 11.32
CA ILE A 211 -17.21 6.73 12.52
C ILE A 211 -17.14 8.21 12.15
N TYR A 212 -16.41 8.53 11.07
CA TYR A 212 -16.31 9.92 10.60
C TYR A 212 -17.65 10.34 9.98
N PRO A 213 -18.39 11.25 10.60
CA PRO A 213 -19.65 11.76 10.03
C PRO A 213 -19.38 12.51 8.72
N ASP A 214 -18.17 13.06 8.57
CA ASP A 214 -17.73 13.82 7.41
C ASP A 214 -16.34 13.38 6.96
N PRO A 215 -16.20 12.80 5.73
CA PRO A 215 -14.91 12.44 5.15
C PRO A 215 -13.92 13.61 5.03
N GLN A 216 -14.41 14.85 5.02
CA GLN A 216 -13.57 16.05 4.96
C GLN A 216 -12.69 16.23 6.19
N LEU A 217 -13.06 15.63 7.33
CA LEU A 217 -12.19 15.63 8.52
C LEU A 217 -10.86 14.94 8.25
N LEU A 218 -10.86 13.83 7.51
CA LEU A 218 -9.63 13.13 7.13
C LEU A 218 -8.74 14.00 6.23
N VAL A 219 -9.34 14.73 5.28
CA VAL A 219 -8.62 15.69 4.41
C VAL A 219 -7.98 16.80 5.23
N GLN A 220 -8.70 17.35 6.21
CA GLN A 220 -8.21 18.40 7.10
C GLN A 220 -7.03 17.93 7.96
N GLU A 221 -7.09 16.71 8.50
CA GLU A 221 -6.00 16.11 9.25
C GLU A 221 -4.73 15.99 8.41
N HIS A 222 -4.83 15.52 7.16
CA HIS A 222 -3.70 15.38 6.24
C HIS A 222 -3.17 16.74 5.74
N SER A 223 -4.05 17.70 5.51
CA SER A 223 -3.65 19.09 5.20
C SER A 223 -2.84 19.72 6.34
N HIS A 224 -3.22 19.41 7.59
CA HIS A 224 -2.44 19.82 8.75
C HIS A 224 -1.05 19.15 8.78
N LEU A 225 -0.95 17.87 8.48
CA LEU A 225 0.33 17.15 8.40
C LEU A 225 1.24 17.80 7.34
N LEU A 226 0.72 18.11 6.15
CA LEU A 226 1.48 18.80 5.11
C LEU A 226 1.97 20.18 5.59
N ALA A 227 1.09 20.99 6.19
CA ALA A 227 1.45 22.30 6.71
C ALA A 227 2.56 22.25 7.77
N VAL A 228 2.57 21.21 8.59
CA VAL A 228 3.63 21.01 9.58
C VAL A 228 4.94 20.58 8.92
N LEU A 229 4.91 19.68 7.94
CA LEU A 229 6.09 19.27 7.16
C LEU A 229 6.73 20.46 6.44
N THR A 230 5.93 21.31 5.77
CA THR A 230 6.42 22.51 5.06
C THR A 230 7.01 23.55 6.00
N SER A 231 6.67 23.51 7.30
CA SER A 231 7.26 24.43 8.28
C SER A 231 8.76 24.19 8.55
N GLY A 232 9.31 23.05 8.09
CA GLY A 232 10.71 22.66 8.27
C GLY A 232 11.09 22.48 9.74
N LYS A 233 10.16 22.07 10.61
CA LYS A 233 10.38 21.84 12.06
C LYS A 233 10.26 20.36 12.38
N PRO A 234 11.40 19.62 12.44
CA PRO A 234 11.40 18.14 12.57
C PRO A 234 10.64 17.63 13.78
N GLU A 235 10.79 18.28 14.94
CA GLU A 235 10.12 17.87 16.18
C GLU A 235 8.60 18.06 16.09
N ARG A 236 8.15 19.10 15.39
CA ARG A 236 6.72 19.34 15.17
C ARG A 236 6.13 18.32 14.20
N ALA A 237 6.86 17.97 13.14
CA ALA A 237 6.43 16.96 12.18
C ALA A 237 6.31 15.59 12.85
N GLU A 238 7.29 15.20 13.66
CA GLU A 238 7.26 13.97 14.44
C GLU A 238 6.08 13.95 15.41
N ALA A 239 5.82 15.04 16.13
CA ALA A 239 4.72 15.13 17.06
C ALA A 239 3.35 15.13 16.35
N ALA A 240 3.24 15.79 15.19
CA ALA A 240 1.99 15.86 14.43
C ALA A 240 1.55 14.47 13.93
N ILE A 241 2.45 13.70 13.31
CA ILE A 241 2.10 12.35 12.87
C ILE A 241 1.82 11.42 14.06
N ARG A 242 2.56 11.52 15.15
CA ARG A 242 2.30 10.75 16.37
C ARG A 242 0.89 10.99 16.90
N ASN A 243 0.48 12.26 16.98
CA ASN A 243 -0.86 12.63 17.46
C ASN A 243 -1.96 12.13 16.49
N HIS A 244 -1.76 12.27 15.18
CA HIS A 244 -2.66 11.75 14.15
C HIS A 244 -2.87 10.24 14.31
N LEU A 245 -1.79 9.47 14.49
CA LEU A 245 -1.87 8.02 14.68
C LEU A 245 -2.55 7.63 15.99
N LEU A 246 -2.26 8.33 17.09
CA LEU A 246 -2.89 8.07 18.40
C LEU A 246 -4.39 8.39 18.38
N ASP A 247 -4.79 9.46 17.73
CA ASP A 247 -6.20 9.83 17.59
C ASP A 247 -6.96 8.79 16.77
N ALA A 248 -6.43 8.40 15.60
CA ALA A 248 -7.00 7.36 14.76
C ALA A 248 -7.10 6.00 15.51
N ARG A 249 -6.04 5.61 16.24
CA ARG A 249 -6.05 4.41 17.08
C ARG A 249 -7.18 4.44 18.11
N THR A 250 -7.29 5.54 18.83
CA THR A 250 -8.31 5.70 19.90
C THR A 250 -9.72 5.59 19.33
N LYS A 251 -9.99 6.28 18.23
CA LYS A 251 -11.28 6.23 17.54
C LYS A 251 -11.63 4.81 17.08
N LEU A 252 -10.65 4.09 16.49
CA LEU A 252 -10.86 2.71 16.02
C LEU A 252 -11.11 1.73 17.16
N LEU A 253 -10.38 1.84 18.26
CA LEU A 253 -10.54 0.92 19.39
C LEU A 253 -11.90 1.10 20.07
N ALA A 254 -12.43 2.32 20.13
CA ALA A 254 -13.76 2.59 20.65
C ALA A 254 -14.87 1.80 19.93
N LEU A 255 -14.73 1.53 18.63
CA LEU A 255 -15.69 0.69 17.88
C LEU A 255 -15.78 -0.74 18.38
N PHE A 256 -14.67 -1.28 18.89
CA PHE A 256 -14.67 -2.65 19.41
C PHE A 256 -15.30 -2.73 20.81
N GLU A 257 -15.28 -1.65 21.58
CA GLU A 257 -15.94 -1.57 22.87
C GLU A 257 -17.47 -1.49 22.72
N GLU A 258 -17.96 -0.68 21.75
CA GLU A 258 -19.40 -0.53 21.47
C GLU A 258 -20.04 -1.80 20.87
N THR A 259 -19.27 -2.60 20.13
CA THR A 259 -19.76 -3.81 19.45
C THR A 259 -19.63 -5.09 20.30
N SER A 260 -19.00 -5.04 21.47
CA SER A 260 -18.95 -6.17 22.38
C SER A 260 -20.37 -6.40 22.96
N PRO A 261 -21.03 -7.57 22.70
CA PRO A 261 -22.27 -7.88 23.38
C PRO A 261 -21.99 -7.93 24.88
N VAL A 262 -22.68 -7.11 25.64
CA VAL A 262 -22.76 -7.26 27.09
C VAL A 262 -23.27 -8.68 27.36
N VAL A 263 -22.36 -9.61 27.63
CA VAL A 263 -22.75 -10.92 28.16
C VAL A 263 -23.30 -10.65 29.55
N PRO A 264 -24.60 -10.85 29.78
CA PRO A 264 -25.13 -10.72 31.15
C PRO A 264 -24.40 -11.78 31.99
N THR A 265 -23.67 -11.35 32.98
CA THR A 265 -23.14 -12.23 34.03
C THR A 265 -24.35 -12.90 34.67
N GLN A 266 -24.60 -14.13 34.30
CA GLN A 266 -25.56 -14.95 35.05
C GLN A 266 -24.91 -15.24 36.40
N VAL A 267 -25.53 -14.67 37.42
CA VAL A 267 -25.32 -14.97 38.85
C VAL A 267 -25.91 -16.34 39.16
#